data_2a04c995d77467fbc6dbf62e359aa76f
#
_entry.id   2a04c995d77467fbc6dbf62e359aa76f
#
_cell.length_a   1.000
_cell.length_b   1.000
_cell.length_c   1.000
_cell.angle_alpha   90.00
_cell.angle_beta   90.00
_cell.angle_gamma   90.00
#
_symmetry.space_group_name_H-M   'P 1'
#
loop_
_entity.id
_entity.type
_entity.pdbx_description
1 polymer ?
#
loop_
_entity_poly.entity_id
_entity_poly.type
_entity_poly.pdbx_seq_one_letter_code
_entity_poly.pdbx_strand_id
1 'polypeptide(L)'
;MLDTVHKPLLDIRDLTVEFATRRGTVTAVRNIDISVNKGETLGIVGESGSGKSVTSFAVMRILDRAGRIADGSVTFSGIDLRTASDHDMADMRGREMSMIFQNPRAALNPIRKVGHQIEDVLLRHVQAVRANVREKAIDILRQVRIARPEERYHAYPFELSGGMCQRIVIAIALACKPQLLIADEPTTGLDVTTQKAVMELVLELTHQRGMSTVLITHDLGLAAAYCDRVVVMQKGEVVETAPSATIFKTPAHSYTRKLMRATPRPGATLRDLLEEGRPAPAAASVQSDGRPLLKIDNLVKEYPRQGITKTMAQFFGRKAPATTEQPFRAVDGISFEIMRGQSVGLVGESGCGKSTTSMMAMRLLDPTSGSIILDGEDIGAIPARAFAKLPARKRIQMVFQDPTDSLNPRFTAMRAITDPILRLGDVRGGDALRARCEELAQLVGLPRHLLDRFPHQLSGGQKARVGIARAIALHPELVILDEPTAALDVSVQAIVLNLLDELKARLGMSYLFVSHDLHVVRLLCDYVIVMKNGRIVEEGSAEQVLEAPQDEYTRELIAAIPHPPV
;
A
#
# COMPACT_ATOMS: atom_id res chain seq x y z
N MET A 1 16.33 -11.61 -46.39
CA MET A 1 16.63 -10.81 -45.21
C MET A 1 16.83 -11.79 -44.09
N LEU A 2 18.06 -11.90 -43.59
CA LEU A 2 18.34 -12.77 -42.44
C LEU A 2 17.70 -12.13 -41.21
N ASP A 3 16.69 -12.78 -40.63
CA ASP A 3 16.16 -12.47 -39.33
C ASP A 3 17.33 -12.57 -38.34
N THR A 4 17.90 -11.42 -37.95
CA THR A 4 18.79 -11.33 -36.82
C THR A 4 17.94 -11.61 -35.58
N VAL A 5 17.94 -12.87 -35.14
CA VAL A 5 17.37 -13.26 -33.85
C VAL A 5 18.13 -12.46 -32.79
N HIS A 6 17.57 -11.31 -32.40
CA HIS A 6 18.11 -10.52 -31.29
C HIS A 6 18.04 -11.36 -30.02
N LYS A 7 19.20 -11.83 -29.54
CA LYS A 7 19.27 -12.53 -28.24
C LYS A 7 18.73 -11.60 -27.15
N PRO A 8 17.79 -12.07 -26.32
CA PRO A 8 17.28 -11.27 -25.22
C PRO A 8 18.41 -10.88 -24.26
N LEU A 9 18.27 -9.76 -23.56
CA LEU A 9 19.20 -9.34 -22.51
C LEU A 9 19.14 -10.30 -21.32
N LEU A 10 17.93 -10.66 -20.90
CA LEU A 10 17.65 -11.67 -19.89
C LEU A 10 16.81 -12.77 -20.51
N ASP A 11 17.21 -14.02 -20.33
CA ASP A 11 16.47 -15.19 -20.79
C ASP A 11 16.37 -16.21 -19.66
N ILE A 12 15.15 -16.48 -19.26
CA ILE A 12 14.77 -17.45 -18.22
C ILE A 12 14.05 -18.58 -18.94
N ARG A 13 14.52 -19.84 -18.74
CA ARG A 13 13.94 -21.04 -19.35
C ARG A 13 13.72 -22.12 -18.31
N ASP A 14 12.51 -22.69 -18.32
CA ASP A 14 12.10 -23.82 -17.48
C ASP A 14 12.39 -23.60 -15.98
N LEU A 15 12.42 -22.33 -15.52
CA LEU A 15 12.84 -21.98 -14.16
C LEU A 15 11.88 -22.55 -13.12
N THR A 16 12.43 -23.36 -12.22
CA THR A 16 11.73 -23.90 -11.04
C THR A 16 12.46 -23.50 -9.77
N VAL A 17 11.74 -22.89 -8.83
CA VAL A 17 12.28 -22.47 -7.52
C VAL A 17 11.51 -23.14 -6.40
N GLU A 18 12.25 -23.77 -5.47
CA GLU A 18 11.73 -24.51 -4.35
C GLU A 18 12.24 -23.95 -3.02
N PHE A 19 11.41 -24.06 -1.99
CA PHE A 19 11.76 -23.74 -0.60
C PHE A 19 11.59 -24.95 0.30
N ALA A 20 12.63 -25.29 1.06
CA ALA A 20 12.57 -26.31 2.09
C ALA A 20 11.87 -25.74 3.34
N THR A 21 10.72 -26.31 3.70
CA THR A 21 9.95 -25.90 4.89
C THR A 21 9.86 -27.07 5.88
N ARG A 22 9.49 -26.77 7.12
CA ARG A 22 9.24 -27.82 8.15
C ARG A 22 8.14 -28.82 7.75
N ARG A 23 7.29 -28.48 6.78
CA ARG A 23 6.16 -29.29 6.29
C ARG A 23 6.45 -29.97 4.94
N GLY A 24 7.67 -29.89 4.45
CA GLY A 24 8.09 -30.39 3.13
C GLY A 24 8.52 -29.27 2.18
N THR A 25 8.83 -29.64 0.95
CA THR A 25 9.25 -28.72 -0.10
C THR A 25 8.04 -28.00 -0.69
N VAL A 26 8.14 -26.69 -0.83
CA VAL A 26 7.14 -25.83 -1.50
C VAL A 26 7.74 -25.30 -2.78
N THR A 27 7.11 -25.59 -3.92
CA THR A 27 7.49 -25.04 -5.23
C THR A 27 6.82 -23.67 -5.39
N ALA A 28 7.63 -22.60 -5.32
CA ALA A 28 7.14 -21.22 -5.41
C ALA A 28 7.07 -20.70 -6.84
N VAL A 29 7.94 -21.23 -7.73
CA VAL A 29 7.96 -20.95 -9.18
C VAL A 29 8.10 -22.29 -9.88
N ARG A 30 7.31 -22.52 -10.92
CA ARG A 30 7.21 -23.82 -11.60
C ARG A 30 7.31 -23.64 -13.10
N ASN A 31 8.43 -24.11 -13.66
CA ASN A 31 8.65 -24.25 -15.11
C ASN A 31 8.24 -23.00 -15.90
N ILE A 32 8.83 -21.85 -15.57
CA ILE A 32 8.47 -20.58 -16.22
C ILE A 32 9.51 -20.17 -17.27
N ASP A 33 9.01 -19.57 -18.35
CA ASP A 33 9.78 -18.94 -19.40
C ASP A 33 9.51 -17.44 -19.43
N ILE A 34 10.56 -16.63 -19.29
CA ILE A 34 10.47 -15.16 -19.35
C ILE A 34 11.70 -14.63 -20.08
N SER A 35 11.51 -13.77 -21.06
CA SER A 35 12.59 -13.08 -21.75
C SER A 35 12.42 -11.57 -21.67
N VAL A 36 13.52 -10.83 -21.61
CA VAL A 36 13.55 -9.36 -21.64
C VAL A 36 14.51 -8.91 -22.74
N ASN A 37 14.01 -8.10 -23.66
CA ASN A 37 14.82 -7.54 -24.75
C ASN A 37 15.58 -6.29 -24.27
N LYS A 38 16.61 -5.89 -25.01
CA LYS A 38 17.34 -4.64 -24.71
C LYS A 38 16.41 -3.43 -24.88
N GLY A 39 16.38 -2.56 -23.87
CA GLY A 39 15.55 -1.35 -23.86
C GLY A 39 14.06 -1.59 -23.59
N GLU A 40 13.65 -2.84 -23.37
CA GLU A 40 12.26 -3.21 -23.09
C GLU A 40 11.90 -2.96 -21.62
N THR A 41 10.67 -2.49 -21.38
CA THR A 41 10.03 -2.51 -20.06
C THR A 41 9.03 -3.67 -20.01
N LEU A 42 9.41 -4.75 -19.32
CA LEU A 42 8.56 -5.94 -19.11
C LEU A 42 7.82 -5.83 -17.79
N GLY A 43 6.48 -5.90 -17.81
CA GLY A 43 5.65 -6.02 -16.61
C GLY A 43 5.50 -7.48 -16.18
N ILE A 44 5.67 -7.76 -14.88
CA ILE A 44 5.29 -9.05 -14.29
C ILE A 44 4.17 -8.78 -13.29
N VAL A 45 2.96 -9.26 -13.60
CA VAL A 45 1.76 -8.99 -12.78
C VAL A 45 1.14 -10.27 -12.23
N GLY A 46 0.35 -10.14 -11.17
CA GLY A 46 -0.35 -11.26 -10.52
C GLY A 46 -0.59 -10.98 -9.05
N GLU A 47 -1.37 -11.82 -8.37
CA GLU A 47 -1.65 -11.71 -6.93
C GLU A 47 -0.42 -12.02 -6.07
N SER A 48 -0.49 -11.66 -4.77
CA SER A 48 0.54 -12.00 -3.79
C SER A 48 0.74 -13.52 -3.73
N GLY A 49 2.00 -13.96 -3.63
CA GLY A 49 2.32 -15.38 -3.66
C GLY A 49 2.26 -16.04 -5.04
N SER A 50 2.07 -15.30 -6.14
CA SER A 50 2.11 -15.86 -7.51
C SER A 50 3.53 -16.18 -8.01
N GLY A 51 4.58 -15.84 -7.25
CA GLY A 51 5.98 -16.14 -7.60
C GLY A 51 6.78 -14.97 -8.16
N LYS A 52 6.21 -13.79 -8.36
CA LYS A 52 6.84 -12.61 -8.99
C LYS A 52 8.19 -12.23 -8.36
N SER A 53 8.17 -11.88 -7.07
CA SER A 53 9.39 -11.49 -6.33
C SER A 53 10.39 -12.64 -6.19
N VAL A 54 9.90 -13.89 -6.09
CA VAL A 54 10.77 -15.08 -6.05
C VAL A 54 11.53 -15.24 -7.36
N THR A 55 10.88 -14.98 -8.50
CA THR A 55 11.52 -15.00 -9.82
C THR A 55 12.65 -13.97 -9.90
N SER A 56 12.42 -12.73 -9.45
CA SER A 56 13.45 -11.69 -9.44
C SER A 56 14.61 -12.02 -8.48
N PHE A 57 14.30 -12.59 -7.31
CA PHE A 57 15.33 -13.03 -6.37
C PHE A 57 16.16 -14.19 -6.90
N ALA A 58 15.56 -15.08 -7.69
CA ALA A 58 16.28 -16.15 -8.40
C ALA A 58 17.24 -15.55 -9.45
N VAL A 59 16.78 -14.58 -10.27
CA VAL A 59 17.62 -13.86 -11.23
C VAL A 59 18.81 -13.18 -10.51
N MET A 60 18.55 -12.47 -9.43
CA MET A 60 19.57 -11.78 -8.65
C MET A 60 20.40 -12.73 -7.77
N ARG A 61 20.06 -14.03 -7.69
CA ARG A 61 20.67 -15.02 -6.77
C ARG A 61 20.73 -14.54 -5.32
N ILE A 62 19.61 -13.99 -4.83
CA ILE A 62 19.43 -13.51 -3.44
C ILE A 62 18.27 -14.25 -2.75
N LEU A 63 17.98 -15.47 -3.18
CA LEU A 63 17.00 -16.32 -2.50
C LEU A 63 17.39 -16.53 -1.03
N ASP A 64 16.39 -16.66 -0.16
CA ASP A 64 16.60 -17.07 1.23
C ASP A 64 17.35 -18.43 1.28
N ARG A 65 18.03 -18.70 2.39
CA ARG A 65 18.79 -19.96 2.61
C ARG A 65 17.96 -21.23 2.41
N ALA A 66 16.65 -21.16 2.64
CA ALA A 66 15.73 -22.26 2.41
C ALA A 66 15.36 -22.44 0.93
N GLY A 67 15.63 -21.42 0.09
CA GLY A 67 15.28 -21.39 -1.33
C GLY A 67 16.41 -21.87 -2.23
N ARG A 68 16.06 -22.59 -3.29
CA ARG A 68 17.00 -23.02 -4.34
C ARG A 68 16.37 -22.97 -5.73
N ILE A 69 17.18 -22.74 -6.75
CA ILE A 69 16.79 -23.00 -8.13
C ILE A 69 16.91 -24.51 -8.33
N ALA A 70 15.77 -25.20 -8.45
CA ALA A 70 15.71 -26.65 -8.58
C ALA A 70 16.00 -27.07 -10.02
N ASP A 71 15.45 -26.33 -11.00
CA ASP A 71 15.61 -26.64 -12.42
C ASP A 71 15.59 -25.36 -13.26
N GLY A 72 15.90 -25.50 -14.58
CA GLY A 72 15.90 -24.42 -15.56
C GLY A 72 17.21 -23.65 -15.65
N SER A 73 17.23 -22.61 -16.44
CA SER A 73 18.39 -21.73 -16.67
C SER A 73 18.00 -20.26 -16.58
N VAL A 74 18.96 -19.41 -16.20
CA VAL A 74 18.84 -17.95 -16.17
C VAL A 74 20.08 -17.38 -16.84
N THR A 75 19.91 -16.83 -18.03
CA THR A 75 21.01 -16.25 -18.82
C THR A 75 20.86 -14.74 -18.89
N PHE A 76 21.88 -13.99 -18.50
CA PHE A 76 21.94 -12.54 -18.60
C PHE A 76 23.11 -12.13 -19.51
N SER A 77 22.82 -11.41 -20.58
CA SER A 77 23.81 -10.97 -21.59
C SER A 77 24.71 -12.11 -22.08
N GLY A 78 24.16 -13.34 -22.18
CA GLY A 78 24.88 -14.55 -22.60
C GLY A 78 25.63 -15.29 -21.48
N ILE A 79 25.59 -14.81 -20.24
CA ILE A 79 26.22 -15.44 -19.08
C ILE A 79 25.16 -16.24 -18.30
N ASP A 80 25.40 -17.53 -18.06
CA ASP A 80 24.52 -18.33 -17.20
C ASP A 80 24.74 -17.96 -15.72
N LEU A 81 23.72 -17.33 -15.12
CA LEU A 81 23.77 -16.85 -13.73
C LEU A 81 23.75 -17.99 -12.70
N ARG A 82 23.27 -19.20 -13.06
CA ARG A 82 23.29 -20.35 -12.14
C ARG A 82 24.70 -20.83 -11.85
N THR A 83 25.54 -20.83 -12.90
CA THR A 83 26.91 -21.35 -12.86
C THR A 83 27.96 -20.28 -12.60
N ALA A 84 27.60 -18.99 -12.70
CA ALA A 84 28.49 -17.86 -12.41
C ALA A 84 29.03 -17.94 -10.97
N SER A 85 30.29 -17.60 -10.78
CA SER A 85 30.89 -17.58 -9.45
C SER A 85 30.25 -16.49 -8.55
N ASP A 86 30.37 -16.62 -7.22
CA ASP A 86 29.86 -15.60 -6.29
C ASP A 86 30.58 -14.27 -6.47
N HIS A 87 31.84 -14.29 -6.92
CA HIS A 87 32.62 -13.09 -7.27
C HIS A 87 32.00 -12.39 -8.49
N ASP A 88 31.74 -13.12 -9.57
CA ASP A 88 31.14 -12.57 -10.79
C ASP A 88 29.74 -12.00 -10.50
N MET A 89 28.94 -12.72 -9.70
CA MET A 89 27.64 -12.22 -9.26
C MET A 89 27.74 -10.95 -8.41
N ALA A 90 28.73 -10.85 -7.53
CA ALA A 90 28.96 -9.65 -6.72
C ALA A 90 29.37 -8.44 -7.56
N ASP A 91 30.10 -8.66 -8.66
CA ASP A 91 30.48 -7.60 -9.61
C ASP A 91 29.32 -7.21 -10.54
N MET A 92 28.50 -8.16 -10.95
CA MET A 92 27.31 -7.88 -11.79
C MET A 92 26.22 -7.14 -11.02
N ARG A 93 25.97 -7.51 -9.74
CA ARG A 93 24.96 -6.85 -8.91
C ARG A 93 25.35 -5.41 -8.62
N GLY A 94 24.47 -4.47 -8.94
CA GLY A 94 24.67 -3.02 -8.81
C GLY A 94 25.35 -2.39 -10.03
N ARG A 95 26.21 -3.11 -10.75
CA ARG A 95 26.91 -2.61 -11.94
C ARG A 95 26.16 -2.91 -13.22
N GLU A 96 25.82 -4.17 -13.48
CA GLU A 96 25.16 -4.62 -14.72
C GLU A 96 23.64 -4.86 -14.52
N MET A 97 23.28 -5.39 -13.35
CA MET A 97 21.91 -5.62 -12.91
C MET A 97 21.69 -4.95 -11.57
N SER A 98 20.57 -4.27 -11.38
CA SER A 98 20.21 -3.65 -10.12
C SER A 98 18.76 -3.89 -9.77
N MET A 99 18.42 -3.73 -8.49
CA MET A 99 17.08 -4.01 -7.98
C MET A 99 16.59 -2.90 -7.04
N ILE A 100 15.33 -2.50 -7.23
CA ILE A 100 14.55 -1.70 -6.29
C ILE A 100 13.66 -2.67 -5.52
N PHE A 101 13.78 -2.69 -4.19
CA PHE A 101 13.02 -3.57 -3.31
C PHE A 101 11.69 -2.95 -2.90
N GLN A 102 10.71 -3.78 -2.61
CA GLN A 102 9.34 -3.40 -2.26
C GLN A 102 9.25 -2.43 -1.06
N ASN A 103 10.09 -2.59 -0.04
CA ASN A 103 10.10 -1.72 1.14
C ASN A 103 11.35 -0.82 1.15
N PRO A 104 11.22 0.48 0.81
CA PRO A 104 12.36 1.38 0.72
C PRO A 104 13.07 1.61 2.07
N ARG A 105 12.32 1.60 3.18
CA ARG A 105 12.93 1.79 4.51
C ARG A 105 13.72 0.57 4.95
N ALA A 106 13.28 -0.63 4.62
CA ALA A 106 14.00 -1.87 4.91
C ALA A 106 15.23 -2.04 4.01
N ALA A 107 15.20 -1.48 2.79
CA ALA A 107 16.33 -1.51 1.85
C ALA A 107 17.48 -0.57 2.26
N LEU A 108 17.19 0.46 3.06
CA LEU A 108 18.19 1.44 3.53
C LEU A 108 18.73 1.05 4.91
N ASN A 109 20.04 1.25 5.11
CA ASN A 109 20.65 1.09 6.43
C ASN A 109 20.21 2.24 7.35
N PRO A 110 19.43 1.98 8.43
CA PRO A 110 18.83 3.04 9.25
C PRO A 110 19.84 3.86 10.06
N ILE A 111 21.03 3.31 10.34
CA ILE A 111 22.08 3.97 11.12
C ILE A 111 23.16 4.63 10.25
N ARG A 112 23.01 4.61 8.91
CA ARG A 112 23.95 5.21 7.96
C ARG A 112 23.29 6.33 7.17
N LYS A 113 24.00 7.45 7.02
CA LYS A 113 23.54 8.60 6.22
C LYS A 113 23.32 8.20 4.77
N VAL A 114 22.28 8.74 4.15
CA VAL A 114 21.86 8.31 2.80
C VAL A 114 22.91 8.62 1.73
N GLY A 115 23.60 9.76 1.83
CA GLY A 115 24.69 10.08 0.91
C GLY A 115 25.83 9.07 0.96
N HIS A 116 26.20 8.60 2.16
CA HIS A 116 27.25 7.58 2.30
C HIS A 116 26.85 6.22 1.74
N GLN A 117 25.53 5.88 1.75
CA GLN A 117 25.06 4.63 1.14
C GLN A 117 25.19 4.68 -0.39
N ILE A 118 25.01 5.85 -1.01
CA ILE A 118 25.25 6.04 -2.45
C ILE A 118 26.77 5.99 -2.73
N GLU A 119 27.61 6.62 -1.89
CA GLU A 119 29.08 6.55 -2.03
C GLU A 119 29.60 5.12 -1.98
N ASP A 120 29.07 4.28 -1.08
CA ASP A 120 29.49 2.88 -0.95
C ASP A 120 29.35 2.11 -2.26
N VAL A 121 28.22 2.31 -2.98
CA VAL A 121 27.98 1.67 -4.27
C VAL A 121 28.93 2.22 -5.34
N LEU A 122 29.11 3.54 -5.40
CA LEU A 122 30.02 4.17 -6.36
C LEU A 122 31.47 3.73 -6.17
N LEU A 123 31.94 3.62 -4.93
CA LEU A 123 33.30 3.16 -4.61
C LEU A 123 33.47 1.66 -4.87
N ARG A 124 32.49 0.84 -4.49
CA ARG A 124 32.53 -0.62 -4.69
C ARG A 124 32.68 -1.00 -6.16
N HIS A 125 31.98 -0.29 -7.06
CA HIS A 125 31.99 -0.55 -8.49
C HIS A 125 32.90 0.38 -9.30
N VAL A 126 33.82 1.08 -8.63
CA VAL A 126 34.85 1.94 -9.25
C VAL A 126 34.25 3.03 -10.15
N GLN A 127 33.02 3.47 -9.87
CA GLN A 127 32.37 4.58 -10.59
C GLN A 127 32.83 5.95 -10.09
N ALA A 128 33.51 6.00 -8.96
CA ALA A 128 34.08 7.20 -8.37
C ALA A 128 35.41 6.88 -7.63
N VAL A 129 36.20 7.90 -7.40
CA VAL A 129 37.34 7.86 -6.49
C VAL A 129 37.04 8.70 -5.24
N ARG A 130 37.73 8.46 -4.13
CA ARG A 130 37.48 9.17 -2.85
C ARG A 130 37.44 10.69 -2.97
N ALA A 131 38.18 11.25 -3.94
CA ALA A 131 38.28 12.71 -4.15
C ALA A 131 36.95 13.32 -4.69
N ASN A 132 36.15 12.58 -5.47
CA ASN A 132 34.94 13.11 -6.14
C ASN A 132 33.64 12.35 -5.80
N VAL A 133 33.73 11.32 -4.95
CA VAL A 133 32.55 10.44 -4.67
C VAL A 133 31.39 11.22 -4.05
N ARG A 134 31.68 12.17 -3.15
CA ARG A 134 30.66 13.01 -2.51
C ARG A 134 29.90 13.86 -3.54
N GLU A 135 30.62 14.50 -4.45
CA GLU A 135 30.02 15.33 -5.50
C GLU A 135 29.11 14.48 -6.41
N LYS A 136 29.61 13.31 -6.84
CA LYS A 136 28.81 12.37 -7.63
C LYS A 136 27.57 11.87 -6.88
N ALA A 137 27.67 11.58 -5.59
CA ALA A 137 26.51 11.18 -4.77
C ALA A 137 25.46 12.30 -4.68
N ILE A 138 25.89 13.55 -4.53
CA ILE A 138 24.98 14.71 -4.53
C ILE A 138 24.34 14.90 -5.91
N ASP A 139 25.09 14.71 -7.01
CA ASP A 139 24.55 14.80 -8.36
C ASP A 139 23.49 13.72 -8.63
N ILE A 140 23.69 12.50 -8.14
CA ILE A 140 22.68 11.43 -8.21
C ILE A 140 21.43 11.82 -7.42
N LEU A 141 21.58 12.41 -6.23
CA LEU A 141 20.44 12.91 -5.46
C LEU A 141 19.65 13.99 -6.22
N ARG A 142 20.33 14.85 -7.00
CA ARG A 142 19.67 15.83 -7.89
C ARG A 142 18.91 15.14 -9.02
N GLN A 143 19.53 14.14 -9.68
CA GLN A 143 18.90 13.37 -10.76
C GLN A 143 17.60 12.70 -10.31
N VAL A 144 17.54 12.18 -9.08
CA VAL A 144 16.30 11.62 -8.51
C VAL A 144 15.38 12.66 -7.87
N ARG A 145 15.61 13.95 -8.16
CA ARG A 145 14.78 15.10 -7.75
C ARG A 145 14.59 15.20 -6.23
N ILE A 146 15.66 14.93 -5.45
CA ILE A 146 15.67 15.19 -4.01
C ILE A 146 15.86 16.71 -3.79
N ALA A 147 14.92 17.33 -3.08
CA ALA A 147 15.02 18.75 -2.70
C ALA A 147 16.15 18.94 -1.70
N ARG A 148 16.96 20.00 -1.90
CA ARG A 148 18.14 20.33 -1.06
C ARG A 148 19.12 19.15 -0.90
N PRO A 149 19.69 18.62 -2.02
CA PRO A 149 20.46 17.38 -2.01
C PRO A 149 21.70 17.45 -1.12
N GLU A 150 22.34 18.61 -0.99
CA GLU A 150 23.51 18.84 -0.11
C GLU A 150 23.17 18.63 1.37
N GLU A 151 22.00 19.11 1.79
CA GLU A 151 21.49 18.94 3.15
C GLU A 151 21.07 17.49 3.38
N ARG A 152 20.29 16.93 2.42
CA ARG A 152 19.75 15.58 2.51
C ARG A 152 20.81 14.49 2.40
N TYR A 153 21.94 14.76 1.76
CA TYR A 153 23.12 13.88 1.79
C TYR A 153 23.51 13.46 3.21
N HIS A 154 23.35 14.36 4.19
CA HIS A 154 23.70 14.12 5.60
C HIS A 154 22.55 13.52 6.42
N ALA A 155 21.36 13.37 5.85
CA ALA A 155 20.18 12.84 6.54
C ALA A 155 20.28 11.33 6.74
N TYR A 156 19.58 10.84 7.77
CA TYR A 156 19.32 9.43 7.98
C TYR A 156 17.96 9.03 7.39
N PRO A 157 17.74 7.74 7.05
CA PRO A 157 16.48 7.28 6.47
C PRO A 157 15.22 7.63 7.29
N PHE A 158 15.32 7.61 8.62
CA PHE A 158 14.19 7.93 9.51
C PHE A 158 13.81 9.43 9.51
N GLU A 159 14.67 10.32 9.03
CA GLU A 159 14.41 11.75 8.88
C GLU A 159 13.69 12.11 7.57
N LEU A 160 13.43 11.11 6.72
CA LEU A 160 12.91 11.28 5.37
C LEU A 160 11.50 10.71 5.24
N SER A 161 10.69 11.30 4.35
CA SER A 161 9.40 10.74 3.97
C SER A 161 9.54 9.43 3.18
N GLY A 162 8.46 8.65 3.07
CA GLY A 162 8.44 7.40 2.28
C GLY A 162 8.89 7.62 0.84
N GLY A 163 8.32 8.62 0.16
CA GLY A 163 8.70 8.96 -1.21
C GLY A 163 10.14 9.44 -1.37
N MET A 164 10.71 10.12 -0.37
CA MET A 164 12.13 10.47 -0.37
C MET A 164 13.02 9.24 -0.19
N CYS A 165 12.67 8.33 0.74
CA CYS A 165 13.39 7.05 0.89
C CYS A 165 13.35 6.25 -0.41
N GLN A 166 12.19 6.21 -1.08
CA GLN A 166 12.06 5.53 -2.37
C GLN A 166 12.98 6.12 -3.43
N ARG A 167 13.03 7.44 -3.56
CA ARG A 167 13.95 8.13 -4.50
C ARG A 167 15.42 7.83 -4.19
N ILE A 168 15.78 7.67 -2.92
CA ILE A 168 17.13 7.30 -2.53
C ILE A 168 17.45 5.85 -2.91
N VAL A 169 16.51 4.92 -2.73
CA VAL A 169 16.68 3.53 -3.20
C VAL A 169 16.85 3.50 -4.72
N ILE A 170 16.07 4.29 -5.47
CA ILE A 170 16.24 4.48 -6.93
C ILE A 170 17.64 5.06 -7.24
N ALA A 171 18.09 6.06 -6.49
CA ALA A 171 19.42 6.64 -6.64
C ALA A 171 20.53 5.60 -6.48
N ILE A 172 20.44 4.75 -5.46
CA ILE A 172 21.36 3.64 -5.21
C ILE A 172 21.30 2.62 -6.37
N ALA A 173 20.11 2.22 -6.78
CA ALA A 173 19.93 1.24 -7.85
C ALA A 173 20.48 1.73 -9.21
N LEU A 174 20.37 3.01 -9.50
CA LEU A 174 20.80 3.61 -10.77
C LEU A 174 22.21 4.24 -10.74
N ALA A 175 22.91 4.19 -9.60
CA ALA A 175 24.20 4.84 -9.42
C ALA A 175 25.27 4.39 -10.43
N CYS A 176 25.28 3.11 -10.80
CA CYS A 176 26.23 2.52 -11.74
C CYS A 176 25.71 2.41 -13.18
N LYS A 177 24.51 2.92 -13.48
CA LYS A 177 23.87 2.85 -14.80
C LYS A 177 23.77 1.41 -15.31
N PRO A 178 23.09 0.50 -14.60
CA PRO A 178 22.98 -0.91 -14.97
C PRO A 178 22.28 -1.10 -16.33
N GLN A 179 22.49 -2.24 -16.98
CA GLN A 179 21.78 -2.60 -18.21
C GLN A 179 20.36 -3.09 -17.93
N LEU A 180 20.13 -3.71 -16.75
CA LEU A 180 18.85 -4.23 -16.30
C LEU A 180 18.50 -3.66 -14.92
N LEU A 181 17.31 -3.07 -14.82
CA LEU A 181 16.69 -2.67 -13.57
C LEU A 181 15.51 -3.62 -13.27
N ILE A 182 15.53 -4.25 -12.12
CA ILE A 182 14.36 -4.98 -11.58
C ILE A 182 13.71 -4.10 -10.53
N ALA A 183 12.47 -3.68 -10.75
CA ALA A 183 11.70 -2.85 -9.83
C ALA A 183 10.57 -3.71 -9.23
N ASP A 184 10.78 -4.19 -8.00
CA ASP A 184 9.82 -5.04 -7.29
C ASP A 184 8.89 -4.16 -6.45
N GLU A 185 7.69 -3.94 -6.97
CA GLU A 185 6.64 -3.08 -6.39
C GLU A 185 7.18 -1.70 -5.95
N PRO A 186 7.79 -0.92 -6.84
CA PRO A 186 8.53 0.29 -6.49
C PRO A 186 7.67 1.42 -5.92
N THR A 187 6.36 1.28 -5.91
CA THR A 187 5.41 2.32 -5.50
C THR A 187 4.53 1.92 -4.32
N THR A 188 4.74 0.73 -3.76
CA THR A 188 3.96 0.24 -2.60
C THR A 188 4.07 1.20 -1.41
N GLY A 189 2.91 1.56 -0.84
CA GLY A 189 2.82 2.48 0.31
C GLY A 189 3.04 3.95 -0.03
N LEU A 190 3.06 4.34 -1.31
CA LEU A 190 3.05 5.71 -1.76
C LEU A 190 1.63 6.14 -2.16
N ASP A 191 1.31 7.42 -1.96
CA ASP A 191 0.11 8.02 -2.53
C ASP A 191 0.22 8.15 -4.07
N VAL A 192 -0.93 8.30 -4.72
CA VAL A 192 -1.03 8.24 -6.20
C VAL A 192 -0.18 9.28 -6.92
N THR A 193 -0.04 10.49 -6.38
CA THR A 193 0.77 11.55 -7.01
C THR A 193 2.27 11.26 -6.86
N THR A 194 2.69 10.82 -5.68
CA THR A 194 4.06 10.36 -5.44
C THR A 194 4.39 9.12 -6.27
N GLN A 195 3.45 8.16 -6.38
CA GLN A 195 3.57 6.97 -7.21
C GLN A 195 3.82 7.33 -8.67
N LYS A 196 2.99 8.20 -9.26
CA LYS A 196 3.16 8.72 -10.64
C LYS A 196 4.53 9.37 -10.81
N ALA A 197 4.90 10.30 -9.92
CA ALA A 197 6.17 11.01 -10.00
C ALA A 197 7.40 10.09 -9.88
N VAL A 198 7.30 9.01 -9.11
CA VAL A 198 8.35 7.98 -8.98
C VAL A 198 8.45 7.14 -10.25
N MET A 199 7.32 6.70 -10.81
CA MET A 199 7.31 5.90 -12.04
C MET A 199 7.82 6.68 -13.24
N GLU A 200 7.37 7.93 -13.42
CA GLU A 200 7.87 8.82 -14.46
C GLU A 200 9.38 9.05 -14.34
N LEU A 201 9.89 9.25 -13.12
CA LEU A 201 11.32 9.39 -12.86
C LEU A 201 12.10 8.14 -13.26
N VAL A 202 11.63 6.95 -12.86
CA VAL A 202 12.29 5.68 -13.21
C VAL A 202 12.34 5.50 -14.72
N LEU A 203 11.22 5.71 -15.41
CA LEU A 203 11.16 5.57 -16.88
C LEU A 203 12.02 6.59 -17.61
N GLU A 204 11.97 7.85 -17.19
CA GLU A 204 12.82 8.89 -17.78
C GLU A 204 14.30 8.49 -17.69
N LEU A 205 14.75 8.06 -16.50
CA LEU A 205 16.15 7.70 -16.28
C LEU A 205 16.55 6.40 -17.00
N THR A 206 15.63 5.42 -17.12
CA THR A 206 15.90 4.17 -17.83
C THR A 206 15.92 4.35 -19.34
N HIS A 207 14.96 5.11 -19.89
CA HIS A 207 14.91 5.41 -21.34
C HIS A 207 16.10 6.25 -21.79
N GLN A 208 16.46 7.33 -21.06
CA GLN A 208 17.62 8.15 -21.38
C GLN A 208 18.93 7.37 -21.43
N ARG A 209 19.01 6.25 -20.72
CA ARG A 209 20.21 5.41 -20.61
C ARG A 209 20.12 4.12 -21.44
N GLY A 210 19.02 3.88 -22.17
CA GLY A 210 18.79 2.65 -22.95
C GLY A 210 18.76 1.39 -22.09
N MET A 211 18.31 1.49 -20.84
CA MET A 211 18.22 0.38 -19.89
C MET A 211 16.97 -0.45 -20.16
N SER A 212 17.05 -1.75 -19.84
CA SER A 212 15.87 -2.61 -19.79
C SER A 212 15.32 -2.64 -18.36
N THR A 213 13.99 -2.77 -18.24
CA THR A 213 13.32 -2.76 -16.93
C THR A 213 12.41 -3.96 -16.79
N VAL A 214 12.44 -4.62 -15.63
CA VAL A 214 11.41 -5.56 -15.18
C VAL A 214 10.62 -4.89 -14.08
N LEU A 215 9.36 -4.53 -14.36
CA LEU A 215 8.45 -3.94 -13.40
C LEU A 215 7.54 -5.02 -12.81
N ILE A 216 7.74 -5.35 -11.54
CA ILE A 216 6.86 -6.25 -10.80
C ILE A 216 5.82 -5.39 -10.09
N THR A 217 4.55 -5.68 -10.31
CA THR A 217 3.45 -4.96 -9.66
C THR A 217 2.19 -5.83 -9.59
N HIS A 218 1.33 -5.52 -8.62
CA HIS A 218 -0.03 -6.04 -8.58
C HIS A 218 -1.04 -5.02 -9.17
N ASP A 219 -0.59 -3.83 -9.50
CA ASP A 219 -1.40 -2.77 -10.11
C ASP A 219 -1.37 -2.89 -11.65
N LEU A 220 -2.51 -3.30 -12.23
CA LEU A 220 -2.67 -3.46 -13.67
C LEU A 220 -2.67 -2.12 -14.41
N GLY A 221 -3.09 -1.03 -13.76
CA GLY A 221 -3.02 0.32 -14.33
C GLY A 221 -1.58 0.76 -14.56
N LEU A 222 -0.69 0.52 -13.58
CA LEU A 222 0.75 0.78 -13.75
C LEU A 222 1.35 -0.07 -14.87
N ALA A 223 1.02 -1.36 -14.91
CA ALA A 223 1.52 -2.22 -15.98
C ALA A 223 1.03 -1.76 -17.36
N ALA A 224 -0.22 -1.32 -17.47
CA ALA A 224 -0.79 -0.82 -18.71
C ALA A 224 -0.16 0.51 -19.16
N ALA A 225 0.13 1.40 -18.21
CA ALA A 225 0.67 2.72 -18.51
C ALA A 225 2.17 2.70 -18.87
N TYR A 226 2.92 1.74 -18.32
CA TYR A 226 4.37 1.84 -18.30
C TYR A 226 5.12 0.65 -18.91
N CYS A 227 4.45 -0.47 -19.25
CA CYS A 227 5.11 -1.65 -19.80
C CYS A 227 4.82 -1.85 -21.29
N ASP A 228 5.82 -2.29 -22.04
CA ASP A 228 5.69 -2.67 -23.45
C ASP A 228 4.97 -4.02 -23.59
N ARG A 229 5.34 -4.97 -22.73
CA ARG A 229 4.83 -6.34 -22.70
C ARG A 229 4.59 -6.76 -21.25
N VAL A 230 3.59 -7.60 -21.04
CA VAL A 230 3.18 -8.05 -19.70
C VAL A 230 3.16 -9.57 -19.64
N VAL A 231 3.69 -10.09 -18.54
CA VAL A 231 3.64 -11.50 -18.13
C VAL A 231 2.70 -11.59 -16.92
N VAL A 232 1.68 -12.42 -17.02
CA VAL A 232 0.75 -12.69 -15.93
C VAL A 232 1.14 -13.98 -15.25
N MET A 233 1.36 -13.91 -13.92
CA MET A 233 1.71 -15.07 -13.10
C MET A 233 0.59 -15.47 -12.14
N GLN A 234 0.32 -16.77 -12.06
CA GLN A 234 -0.63 -17.36 -11.11
C GLN A 234 -0.03 -18.62 -10.49
N LYS A 235 0.00 -18.72 -9.16
CA LYS A 235 0.43 -19.92 -8.41
C LYS A 235 1.80 -20.48 -8.84
N GLY A 236 2.74 -19.59 -9.16
CA GLY A 236 4.09 -19.95 -9.57
C GLY A 236 4.27 -20.25 -11.06
N GLU A 237 3.25 -20.11 -11.87
CA GLU A 237 3.27 -20.36 -13.31
C GLU A 237 3.00 -19.10 -14.12
N VAL A 238 3.54 -19.00 -15.32
CA VAL A 238 3.18 -17.98 -16.31
C VAL A 238 1.93 -18.47 -17.04
N VAL A 239 0.84 -17.70 -16.96
CA VAL A 239 -0.45 -18.08 -17.55
C VAL A 239 -0.75 -17.32 -18.84
N GLU A 240 -0.18 -16.12 -19.01
CA GLU A 240 -0.35 -15.33 -20.23
C GLU A 240 0.84 -14.38 -20.40
N THR A 241 1.26 -14.19 -21.64
CA THR A 241 2.27 -13.19 -22.02
C THR A 241 1.84 -12.53 -23.32
N ALA A 242 1.70 -11.19 -23.32
CA ALA A 242 1.35 -10.45 -24.54
C ALA A 242 1.81 -8.99 -24.44
N PRO A 243 1.84 -8.24 -25.58
CA PRO A 243 2.01 -6.79 -25.55
C PRO A 243 0.97 -6.13 -24.67
N SER A 244 1.37 -5.10 -23.90
CA SER A 244 0.49 -4.37 -22.98
C SER A 244 -0.79 -3.88 -23.67
N ALA A 245 -0.67 -3.32 -24.87
CA ALA A 245 -1.81 -2.85 -25.67
C ALA A 245 -2.84 -3.95 -26.01
N THR A 246 -2.43 -5.23 -26.02
CA THR A 246 -3.30 -6.37 -26.36
C THR A 246 -3.90 -7.01 -25.10
N ILE A 247 -3.05 -7.31 -24.11
CA ILE A 247 -3.45 -8.09 -22.94
C ILE A 247 -4.54 -7.40 -22.11
N PHE A 248 -4.53 -6.05 -22.05
CA PHE A 248 -5.53 -5.29 -21.31
C PHE A 248 -6.83 -5.06 -22.09
N LYS A 249 -6.83 -5.20 -23.42
CA LYS A 249 -8.04 -5.08 -24.24
C LYS A 249 -8.72 -6.43 -24.46
N THR A 250 -7.95 -7.46 -24.74
CA THR A 250 -8.46 -8.79 -25.11
C THR A 250 -7.69 -9.89 -24.37
N PRO A 251 -7.82 -9.99 -23.03
CA PRO A 251 -7.13 -11.03 -22.26
C PRO A 251 -7.60 -12.44 -22.68
N ALA A 252 -6.68 -13.30 -23.04
CA ALA A 252 -6.96 -14.65 -23.50
C ALA A 252 -7.22 -15.61 -22.34
N HIS A 253 -6.44 -15.50 -21.25
CA HIS A 253 -6.55 -16.40 -20.12
C HIS A 253 -7.68 -15.99 -19.13
N SER A 254 -8.41 -16.97 -18.59
CA SER A 254 -9.52 -16.72 -17.65
C SER A 254 -9.08 -15.96 -16.39
N TYR A 255 -7.89 -16.26 -15.87
CA TYR A 255 -7.34 -15.57 -14.71
C TYR A 255 -7.02 -14.10 -15.00
N THR A 256 -6.47 -13.78 -16.18
CA THR A 256 -6.23 -12.38 -16.59
C THR A 256 -7.54 -11.61 -16.68
N ARG A 257 -8.60 -12.23 -17.26
CA ARG A 257 -9.95 -11.64 -17.26
C ARG A 257 -10.48 -11.38 -15.87
N LYS A 258 -10.27 -12.31 -14.94
CA LYS A 258 -10.67 -12.17 -13.54
C LYS A 258 -9.95 -11.00 -12.86
N LEU A 259 -8.63 -10.88 -13.05
CA LEU A 259 -7.83 -9.76 -12.50
C LEU A 259 -8.31 -8.41 -13.06
N MET A 260 -8.53 -8.34 -14.38
CA MET A 260 -9.04 -7.14 -15.05
C MET A 260 -10.41 -6.72 -14.53
N ARG A 261 -11.31 -7.69 -14.33
CA ARG A 261 -12.64 -7.44 -13.78
C ARG A 261 -12.55 -6.90 -12.35
N ALA A 262 -11.72 -7.49 -11.51
CA ALA A 262 -11.56 -7.10 -10.12
C ALA A 262 -10.91 -5.73 -9.91
N THR A 263 -10.27 -5.16 -10.95
CA THR A 263 -9.63 -3.84 -10.88
C THR A 263 -10.68 -2.74 -10.93
N PRO A 264 -10.74 -1.86 -9.91
CA PRO A 264 -11.58 -0.66 -9.93
C PRO A 264 -11.27 0.21 -11.14
N ARG A 265 -12.31 0.65 -11.86
CA ARG A 265 -12.16 1.45 -13.08
C ARG A 265 -13.30 2.45 -13.22
N PRO A 266 -13.13 3.54 -13.99
CA PRO A 266 -14.22 4.46 -14.27
C PRO A 266 -15.44 3.75 -14.85
N GLY A 267 -16.64 4.09 -14.37
CA GLY A 267 -17.90 3.52 -14.84
C GLY A 267 -18.25 2.14 -14.27
N ALA A 268 -17.34 1.43 -13.60
CA ALA A 268 -17.66 0.16 -12.95
C ALA A 268 -18.42 0.37 -11.63
N THR A 269 -19.27 -0.60 -11.29
CA THR A 269 -19.93 -0.72 -9.98
C THR A 269 -19.23 -1.78 -9.12
N LEU A 270 -19.51 -1.81 -7.81
CA LEU A 270 -18.98 -2.85 -6.91
C LEU A 270 -19.30 -4.27 -7.40
N ARG A 271 -20.47 -4.46 -8.03
CA ARG A 271 -20.92 -5.77 -8.52
C ARG A 271 -20.13 -6.23 -9.73
N ASP A 272 -19.70 -5.29 -10.57
CA ASP A 272 -18.90 -5.61 -11.76
C ASP A 272 -17.51 -6.17 -11.41
N LEU A 273 -17.03 -5.91 -10.19
CA LEU A 273 -15.74 -6.42 -9.71
C LEU A 273 -15.77 -7.92 -9.36
N LEU A 274 -16.95 -8.52 -9.20
CA LEU A 274 -17.11 -9.93 -8.86
C LEU A 274 -17.56 -10.75 -10.08
N GLU A 275 -17.40 -12.07 -10.00
CA GLU A 275 -18.02 -13.00 -10.97
C GLU A 275 -19.55 -12.91 -10.88
N GLU A 276 -20.23 -13.07 -12.02
CA GLU A 276 -21.67 -12.88 -12.17
C GLU A 276 -22.51 -13.66 -11.15
N GLY A 277 -23.58 -13.06 -10.66
CA GLY A 277 -24.66 -13.76 -9.96
C GLY A 277 -24.92 -13.39 -8.50
N ARG A 278 -24.23 -12.40 -7.90
CA ARG A 278 -24.62 -11.94 -6.56
C ARG A 278 -25.74 -10.89 -6.63
N PRO A 279 -26.91 -11.15 -6.00
CA PRO A 279 -27.96 -10.14 -5.91
C PRO A 279 -27.51 -8.94 -5.09
N ALA A 280 -28.07 -7.77 -5.40
CA ALA A 280 -27.86 -6.58 -4.56
C ALA A 280 -28.38 -6.86 -3.14
N PRO A 281 -27.67 -6.39 -2.08
CA PRO A 281 -28.17 -6.53 -0.73
C PRO A 281 -29.50 -5.80 -0.59
N ALA A 282 -30.46 -6.40 0.12
CA ALA A 282 -31.65 -5.70 0.53
C ALA A 282 -31.24 -4.58 1.48
N ALA A 283 -31.47 -3.32 1.09
CA ALA A 283 -31.16 -2.18 1.92
C ALA A 283 -32.03 -2.22 3.19
N ALA A 284 -31.36 -2.20 4.36
CA ALA A 284 -32.07 -1.88 5.59
C ALA A 284 -32.59 -0.43 5.46
N SER A 285 -33.87 -0.20 5.73
CA SER A 285 -34.42 1.14 5.76
C SER A 285 -33.82 1.90 6.96
N VAL A 286 -32.73 2.63 6.73
CA VAL A 286 -32.18 3.54 7.74
C VAL A 286 -33.12 4.74 7.79
N GLN A 287 -33.88 4.88 8.87
CA GLN A 287 -34.68 6.09 9.11
C GLN A 287 -33.72 7.23 9.38
N SER A 288 -33.55 8.12 8.42
CA SER A 288 -32.85 9.38 8.60
C SER A 288 -33.81 10.39 9.22
N ASP A 289 -33.52 10.81 10.43
CA ASP A 289 -34.25 11.91 11.12
C ASP A 289 -33.73 13.31 10.69
N GLY A 290 -32.89 13.37 9.67
CA GLY A 290 -32.29 14.59 9.14
C GLY A 290 -31.15 15.15 9.99
N ARG A 291 -30.77 14.46 11.09
CA ARG A 291 -29.66 14.87 11.95
C ARG A 291 -28.37 14.10 11.60
N PRO A 292 -27.21 14.75 11.65
CA PRO A 292 -25.93 14.07 11.44
C PRO A 292 -25.65 13.09 12.59
N LEU A 293 -25.16 11.89 12.24
CA LEU A 293 -24.64 10.93 13.21
C LEU A 293 -23.32 11.42 13.81
N LEU A 294 -22.41 11.91 12.96
CA LEU A 294 -21.16 12.53 13.39
C LEU A 294 -21.08 13.93 12.78
N LYS A 295 -20.78 14.93 13.62
CA LYS A 295 -20.45 16.28 13.19
C LYS A 295 -19.09 16.66 13.75
N ILE A 296 -18.20 17.07 12.87
CA ILE A 296 -16.90 17.65 13.19
C ILE A 296 -16.98 19.13 12.90
N ASP A 297 -16.58 19.97 13.85
CA ASP A 297 -16.66 21.42 13.69
C ASP A 297 -15.36 22.09 14.11
N ASN A 298 -14.75 22.81 13.16
CA ASN A 298 -13.51 23.57 13.30
C ASN A 298 -12.37 22.78 13.99
N LEU A 299 -12.20 21.52 13.61
CA LEU A 299 -11.26 20.58 14.25
C LEU A 299 -9.82 20.94 13.92
N VAL A 300 -8.98 21.09 14.96
CA VAL A 300 -7.56 21.42 14.83
C VAL A 300 -6.72 20.42 15.61
N LYS A 301 -5.60 20.00 15.00
CA LYS A 301 -4.54 19.24 15.67
C LYS A 301 -3.18 19.84 15.40
N GLU A 302 -2.54 20.30 16.47
CA GLU A 302 -1.19 20.84 16.45
C GLU A 302 -0.20 19.87 17.09
N TYR A 303 0.99 19.79 16.51
CA TYR A 303 2.15 19.10 17.07
C TYR A 303 3.29 20.10 17.27
N PRO A 304 3.96 20.08 18.43
CA PRO A 304 5.15 20.92 18.62
C PRO A 304 6.22 20.50 17.61
N ARG A 305 6.79 21.44 16.86
CA ARG A 305 8.01 21.21 16.11
C ARG A 305 9.16 21.04 17.11
N GLN A 306 9.40 19.81 17.54
CA GLN A 306 10.58 19.47 18.31
C GLN A 306 11.74 19.29 17.34
N GLY A 307 12.60 20.30 17.20
CA GLY A 307 13.90 20.11 16.60
C GLY A 307 14.69 19.06 17.41
N ILE A 308 15.39 18.15 16.73
CA ILE A 308 16.24 17.08 17.33
C ILE A 308 17.19 17.66 18.39
N THR A 309 17.58 18.93 18.25
CA THR A 309 18.38 19.71 19.20
C THR A 309 17.72 19.87 20.60
N LYS A 310 16.38 19.92 20.70
CA LYS A 310 15.71 20.05 22.01
C LYS A 310 15.72 18.74 22.78
N THR A 311 15.50 17.61 22.12
CA THR A 311 15.52 16.29 22.77
C THR A 311 16.94 15.94 23.25
N MET A 312 17.98 16.24 22.47
CA MET A 312 19.37 16.08 22.90
C MET A 312 19.76 17.07 24.00
N ALA A 313 19.34 18.34 23.92
CA ALA A 313 19.65 19.33 24.96
C ALA A 313 18.98 18.98 26.31
N GLN A 314 17.76 18.46 26.31
CA GLN A 314 17.09 17.94 27.52
C GLN A 314 17.79 16.70 28.09
N PHE A 315 18.29 15.80 27.24
CA PHE A 315 19.05 14.62 27.69
C PHE A 315 20.39 15.00 28.32
N PHE A 316 21.01 16.13 27.90
CA PHE A 316 22.27 16.65 28.45
C PHE A 316 22.08 17.79 29.45
N GLY A 317 20.84 18.04 29.97
CA GLY A 317 20.57 19.05 31.01
C GLY A 317 20.81 20.49 30.56
N ARG A 318 20.89 20.79 29.28
CA ARG A 318 21.06 22.14 28.73
C ARG A 318 19.71 22.79 28.42
N LYS A 319 19.50 24.04 28.82
CA LYS A 319 18.34 24.84 28.39
C LYS A 319 18.41 25.03 26.86
N ALA A 320 17.46 24.44 26.15
CA ALA A 320 17.33 24.62 24.71
C ALA A 320 16.94 26.10 24.43
N PRO A 321 17.48 26.74 23.37
CA PRO A 321 17.05 28.07 22.97
C PRO A 321 15.56 28.05 22.62
N ALA A 322 14.83 29.09 23.03
CA ALA A 322 13.43 29.29 22.70
C ALA A 322 13.33 29.60 21.20
N THR A 323 13.14 28.58 20.37
CA THR A 323 12.79 28.79 18.96
C THR A 323 11.30 29.07 18.87
N THR A 324 10.95 30.24 18.38
CA THR A 324 9.59 30.71 18.05
C THR A 324 9.06 30.07 16.76
N GLU A 325 9.32 28.79 16.52
CA GLU A 325 8.74 28.10 15.38
C GLU A 325 7.27 27.79 15.66
N GLN A 326 6.40 28.19 14.75
CA GLN A 326 4.96 27.89 14.84
C GLN A 326 4.74 26.38 14.86
N PRO A 327 3.81 25.87 15.68
CA PRO A 327 3.51 24.46 15.74
C PRO A 327 3.07 23.94 14.35
N PHE A 328 3.37 22.68 14.08
CA PHE A 328 2.91 22.03 12.85
C PHE A 328 1.43 21.65 13.02
N ARG A 329 0.56 22.18 12.17
CA ARG A 329 -0.85 21.82 12.11
C ARG A 329 -1.06 20.64 11.18
N ALA A 330 -1.29 19.48 11.76
CA ALA A 330 -1.62 18.27 11.01
C ALA A 330 -3.07 18.27 10.50
N VAL A 331 -3.96 18.94 11.26
CA VAL A 331 -5.35 19.24 10.90
C VAL A 331 -5.59 20.70 11.27
N ASP A 332 -6.14 21.49 10.37
CA ASP A 332 -6.23 22.96 10.45
C ASP A 332 -7.65 23.45 10.12
N GLY A 333 -8.54 23.36 11.11
CA GLY A 333 -9.87 23.94 11.07
C GLY A 333 -10.84 23.24 10.09
N ILE A 334 -10.88 21.90 10.09
CA ILE A 334 -11.81 21.17 9.23
C ILE A 334 -13.19 21.02 9.88
N SER A 335 -14.24 21.08 9.05
CA SER A 335 -15.63 20.87 9.45
C SER A 335 -16.34 20.00 8.43
N PHE A 336 -17.04 18.95 8.86
CA PHE A 336 -17.87 18.09 8.01
C PHE A 336 -18.86 17.27 8.83
N GLU A 337 -19.83 16.67 8.15
CA GLU A 337 -20.87 15.87 8.78
C GLU A 337 -20.99 14.50 8.10
N ILE A 338 -21.43 13.51 8.88
CA ILE A 338 -21.78 12.16 8.38
C ILE A 338 -23.21 11.87 8.80
N MET A 339 -24.09 11.66 7.81
CA MET A 339 -25.48 11.30 8.07
C MET A 339 -25.61 9.81 8.41
N ARG A 340 -26.72 9.42 9.08
CA ARG A 340 -27.00 8.01 9.36
C ARG A 340 -27.14 7.21 8.07
N GLY A 341 -26.43 6.07 7.99
CA GLY A 341 -26.38 5.21 6.80
C GLY A 341 -25.53 5.73 5.65
N GLN A 342 -24.93 6.91 5.78
CA GLN A 342 -24.07 7.49 4.75
C GLN A 342 -22.65 6.91 4.79
N SER A 343 -22.02 6.78 3.62
CA SER A 343 -20.58 6.55 3.48
C SER A 343 -19.89 7.83 3.01
N VAL A 344 -19.01 8.38 3.83
CA VAL A 344 -18.20 9.57 3.52
C VAL A 344 -16.76 9.15 3.25
N GLY A 345 -16.24 9.45 2.07
CA GLY A 345 -14.85 9.24 1.68
C GLY A 345 -13.98 10.42 2.10
N LEU A 346 -12.87 10.15 2.81
CA LEU A 346 -11.86 11.15 3.16
C LEU A 346 -10.59 10.84 2.38
N VAL A 347 -10.26 11.67 1.39
CA VAL A 347 -9.20 11.42 0.41
C VAL A 347 -8.14 12.50 0.40
N GLY A 348 -6.97 12.22 -0.17
CA GLY A 348 -5.84 13.14 -0.32
C GLY A 348 -4.50 12.42 -0.21
N GLU A 349 -3.40 13.13 -0.41
CA GLU A 349 -2.04 12.60 -0.33
C GLU A 349 -1.65 12.11 1.06
N SER A 350 -0.59 11.31 1.13
CA SER A 350 -0.01 10.85 2.40
C SER A 350 0.47 12.05 3.24
N GLY A 351 0.08 12.07 4.53
CA GLY A 351 0.45 13.17 5.43
C GLY A 351 -0.45 14.41 5.38
N CYS A 352 -1.52 14.45 4.58
CA CYS A 352 -2.46 15.58 4.54
C CYS A 352 -3.39 15.68 5.77
N GLY A 353 -3.35 14.73 6.72
CA GLY A 353 -4.11 14.77 7.97
C GLY A 353 -5.25 13.74 8.11
N LYS A 354 -5.52 12.89 7.12
CA LYS A 354 -6.62 11.90 7.13
C LYS A 354 -6.62 10.99 8.35
N SER A 355 -5.53 10.25 8.57
CA SER A 355 -5.43 9.31 9.70
C SER A 355 -5.43 10.05 11.05
N THR A 356 -4.92 11.29 11.12
CA THR A 356 -5.03 12.13 12.31
C THR A 356 -6.49 12.50 12.59
N THR A 357 -7.25 12.85 11.57
CA THR A 357 -8.69 13.13 11.64
C THR A 357 -9.45 11.88 12.11
N SER A 358 -9.17 10.72 11.53
CA SER A 358 -9.76 9.43 11.93
C SER A 358 -9.48 9.09 13.39
N MET A 359 -8.25 9.26 13.85
CA MET A 359 -7.87 9.01 15.24
C MET A 359 -8.56 9.97 16.22
N MET A 360 -8.77 11.24 15.85
CA MET A 360 -9.53 12.19 16.65
C MET A 360 -11.02 11.85 16.68
N ALA A 361 -11.63 11.54 15.53
CA ALA A 361 -13.02 11.10 15.44
C ALA A 361 -13.28 9.84 16.27
N MET A 362 -12.31 8.90 16.27
CA MET A 362 -12.33 7.67 17.08
C MET A 362 -12.05 7.92 18.58
N ARG A 363 -11.68 9.16 18.95
CA ARG A 363 -11.23 9.51 20.33
C ARG A 363 -10.03 8.66 20.79
N LEU A 364 -9.13 8.31 19.88
CA LEU A 364 -7.80 7.77 20.20
C LEU A 364 -6.78 8.89 20.43
N LEU A 365 -7.07 10.08 19.91
CA LEU A 365 -6.23 11.27 19.99
C LEU A 365 -7.12 12.46 20.39
N ASP A 366 -6.64 13.28 21.32
CA ASP A 366 -7.33 14.51 21.69
C ASP A 366 -7.08 15.61 20.65
N PRO A 367 -8.11 16.38 20.23
CA PRO A 367 -7.92 17.56 19.40
C PRO A 367 -7.21 18.67 20.19
N THR A 368 -6.60 19.61 19.47
CA THR A 368 -6.08 20.84 20.07
C THR A 368 -7.20 21.85 20.30
N SER A 369 -8.13 21.93 19.36
CA SER A 369 -9.38 22.72 19.44
C SER A 369 -10.43 22.19 18.48
N GLY A 370 -11.65 22.73 18.54
CA GLY A 370 -12.80 22.26 17.79
C GLY A 370 -13.63 21.24 18.54
N SER A 371 -14.75 20.80 17.95
CA SER A 371 -15.67 19.85 18.58
C SER A 371 -15.92 18.61 17.73
N ILE A 372 -16.26 17.51 18.38
CA ILE A 372 -16.62 16.23 17.76
C ILE A 372 -17.94 15.79 18.40
N ILE A 373 -19.02 15.91 17.66
CA ILE A 373 -20.38 15.66 18.15
C ILE A 373 -20.86 14.35 17.55
N LEU A 374 -21.19 13.38 18.41
CA LEU A 374 -21.77 12.10 18.03
C LEU A 374 -23.23 12.08 18.46
N ASP A 375 -24.16 12.08 17.52
CA ASP A 375 -25.60 12.01 17.77
C ASP A 375 -26.08 13.09 18.77
N GLY A 376 -25.57 14.32 18.62
CA GLY A 376 -25.88 15.47 19.46
C GLY A 376 -25.05 15.59 20.76
N GLU A 377 -24.24 14.59 21.10
CA GLU A 377 -23.35 14.63 22.27
C GLU A 377 -21.92 15.04 21.88
N ASP A 378 -21.37 16.08 22.51
CA ASP A 378 -19.98 16.48 22.26
C ASP A 378 -19.01 15.52 22.96
N ILE A 379 -18.56 14.51 22.23
CA ILE A 379 -17.53 13.56 22.68
C ILE A 379 -16.12 14.14 22.60
N GLY A 380 -15.92 15.25 21.86
CA GLY A 380 -14.64 15.96 21.72
C GLY A 380 -14.16 16.58 23.02
N ALA A 381 -15.09 17.07 23.86
CA ALA A 381 -14.81 17.64 25.16
C ALA A 381 -14.33 16.62 26.20
N ILE A 382 -14.59 15.32 25.99
CA ILE A 382 -14.22 14.25 26.92
C ILE A 382 -12.77 13.79 26.59
N PRO A 383 -11.83 13.78 27.55
CA PRO A 383 -10.48 13.28 27.34
C PRO A 383 -10.49 11.83 26.76
N ALA A 384 -9.63 11.52 25.79
CA ALA A 384 -9.59 10.23 25.10
C ALA A 384 -9.51 9.03 26.06
N ARG A 385 -8.74 9.16 27.15
CA ARG A 385 -8.61 8.12 28.19
C ARG A 385 -9.91 7.88 28.96
N ALA A 386 -10.72 8.90 29.15
CA ALA A 386 -12.02 8.80 29.82
C ALA A 386 -13.05 8.22 28.84
N PHE A 387 -13.08 8.68 27.59
CA PHE A 387 -13.97 8.20 26.56
C PHE A 387 -13.84 6.68 26.33
N ALA A 388 -12.63 6.13 26.46
CA ALA A 388 -12.38 4.69 26.31
C ALA A 388 -13.23 3.80 27.24
N LYS A 389 -13.78 4.35 28.33
CA LYS A 389 -14.59 3.63 29.33
C LYS A 389 -16.10 3.89 29.18
N LEU A 390 -16.50 4.81 28.31
CA LEU A 390 -17.90 5.20 28.14
C LEU A 390 -18.65 4.25 27.19
N PRO A 391 -19.99 4.09 27.38
CA PRO A 391 -20.82 3.34 26.46
C PRO A 391 -20.78 3.84 25.02
N ALA A 392 -20.63 5.15 24.80
CA ALA A 392 -20.49 5.77 23.48
C ALA A 392 -19.32 5.17 22.67
N ARG A 393 -18.29 4.62 23.33
CA ARG A 393 -17.18 3.91 22.68
C ARG A 393 -17.63 2.71 21.83
N LYS A 394 -18.74 2.05 22.20
CA LYS A 394 -19.31 0.93 21.42
C LYS A 394 -19.85 1.40 20.08
N ARG A 395 -20.35 2.63 19.99
CA ARG A 395 -21.06 3.20 18.84
C ARG A 395 -20.12 3.55 17.68
N ILE A 396 -18.80 3.81 17.98
CA ILE A 396 -17.77 4.08 16.97
C ILE A 396 -16.71 3.01 17.06
N GLN A 397 -16.42 2.36 15.93
CA GLN A 397 -15.36 1.34 15.82
C GLN A 397 -14.49 1.62 14.60
N MET A 398 -13.31 0.96 14.53
CA MET A 398 -12.33 1.22 13.48
C MET A 398 -11.75 -0.07 12.91
N VAL A 399 -11.61 -0.11 11.60
CA VAL A 399 -10.76 -1.04 10.86
C VAL A 399 -9.47 -0.29 10.51
N PHE A 400 -8.33 -0.80 10.97
CA PHE A 400 -7.03 -0.16 10.80
C PHE A 400 -6.39 -0.51 9.45
N GLN A 401 -5.47 0.33 8.99
CA GLN A 401 -4.80 0.28 7.71
C GLN A 401 -4.11 -1.06 7.41
N ASP A 402 -3.31 -1.60 8.33
CA ASP A 402 -2.65 -2.88 8.15
C ASP A 402 -3.35 -3.98 8.96
N PRO A 403 -3.96 -4.95 8.27
CA PRO A 403 -4.60 -6.08 8.96
C PRO A 403 -3.62 -6.92 9.77
N THR A 404 -2.33 -6.92 9.45
CA THR A 404 -1.31 -7.69 10.18
C THR A 404 -0.93 -6.99 11.46
N ASP A 405 -0.58 -5.71 11.39
CA ASP A 405 -0.14 -4.91 12.54
C ASP A 405 -1.29 -4.61 13.51
N SER A 406 -2.54 -4.60 13.00
CA SER A 406 -3.73 -4.36 13.81
C SER A 406 -4.14 -5.55 14.70
N LEU A 407 -3.64 -6.74 14.42
CA LEU A 407 -3.97 -7.95 15.17
C LEU A 407 -2.84 -8.31 16.13
N ASN A 408 -3.18 -8.61 17.39
CA ASN A 408 -2.20 -9.13 18.34
C ASN A 408 -1.70 -10.50 17.88
N PRO A 409 -0.38 -10.69 17.59
CA PRO A 409 0.16 -11.94 17.07
C PRO A 409 0.01 -13.14 18.02
N ARG A 410 -0.27 -12.88 19.30
CA ARG A 410 -0.49 -13.90 20.34
C ARG A 410 -1.96 -14.29 20.51
N PHE A 411 -2.89 -13.63 19.79
CA PHE A 411 -4.32 -13.93 19.85
C PHE A 411 -4.72 -14.78 18.66
N THR A 412 -5.57 -15.77 18.88
CA THR A 412 -6.28 -16.47 17.80
C THR A 412 -7.30 -15.50 17.14
N ALA A 413 -7.78 -15.85 15.95
CA ALA A 413 -8.84 -15.06 15.29
C ALA A 413 -10.08 -14.94 16.18
N MET A 414 -10.51 -16.01 16.83
CA MET A 414 -11.60 -16.00 17.81
C MET A 414 -11.34 -14.99 18.93
N ARG A 415 -10.15 -15.01 19.54
CA ARG A 415 -9.81 -14.07 20.62
C ARG A 415 -9.79 -12.63 20.12
N ALA A 416 -9.26 -12.37 18.91
CA ALA A 416 -9.22 -11.03 18.34
C ALA A 416 -10.64 -10.47 18.07
N ILE A 417 -11.57 -11.31 17.59
CA ILE A 417 -12.97 -10.93 17.34
C ILE A 417 -13.73 -10.69 18.64
N THR A 418 -13.51 -11.53 19.66
CA THR A 418 -14.28 -11.48 20.93
C THR A 418 -13.72 -10.49 21.95
N ASP A 419 -12.49 -10.00 21.79
CA ASP A 419 -11.87 -9.07 22.77
C ASP A 419 -12.69 -7.79 23.01
N PRO A 420 -13.25 -7.10 21.98
CA PRO A 420 -14.16 -5.98 22.21
C PRO A 420 -15.43 -6.37 23.00
N ILE A 421 -16.00 -7.53 22.72
CA ILE A 421 -17.20 -8.03 23.42
C ILE A 421 -16.89 -8.26 24.89
N LEU A 422 -15.74 -8.85 25.20
CA LEU A 422 -15.31 -9.10 26.59
C LEU A 422 -15.06 -7.83 27.38
N ARG A 423 -14.56 -6.77 26.71
CA ARG A 423 -14.22 -5.51 27.37
C ARG A 423 -15.40 -4.56 27.52
N LEU A 424 -16.20 -4.43 26.47
CA LEU A 424 -17.23 -3.41 26.34
C LEU A 424 -18.64 -4.00 26.15
N GLY A 425 -18.75 -5.26 25.74
CA GLY A 425 -20.03 -5.92 25.45
C GLY A 425 -20.68 -6.52 26.69
N ASP A 426 -21.88 -7.03 26.50
CA ASP A 426 -22.72 -7.58 27.57
C ASP A 426 -22.78 -9.12 27.54
N VAL A 427 -22.23 -9.77 26.49
CA VAL A 427 -22.18 -11.23 26.36
C VAL A 427 -21.15 -11.81 27.33
N ARG A 428 -21.61 -12.74 28.18
CA ARG A 428 -20.79 -13.43 29.18
C ARG A 428 -20.90 -14.95 29.00
N GLY A 429 -19.84 -15.66 29.39
CA GLY A 429 -19.77 -17.13 29.26
C GLY A 429 -19.09 -17.58 27.95
N GLY A 430 -18.34 -18.70 28.03
CA GLY A 430 -17.53 -19.21 26.93
C GLY A 430 -18.35 -19.61 25.71
N ASP A 431 -19.46 -20.34 25.94
CA ASP A 431 -20.31 -20.84 24.84
C ASP A 431 -21.04 -19.69 24.12
N ALA A 432 -21.58 -18.70 24.87
CA ALA A 432 -22.23 -17.54 24.27
C ALA A 432 -21.26 -16.67 23.47
N LEU A 433 -20.03 -16.48 23.95
CA LEU A 433 -18.97 -15.80 23.23
C LEU A 433 -18.56 -16.54 21.95
N ARG A 434 -18.46 -17.88 22.03
CA ARG A 434 -18.15 -18.72 20.87
C ARG A 434 -19.26 -18.64 19.83
N ALA A 435 -20.52 -18.79 20.22
CA ALA A 435 -21.67 -18.67 19.33
C ALA A 435 -21.69 -17.28 18.64
N ARG A 436 -21.46 -16.21 19.40
CA ARG A 436 -21.41 -14.85 18.83
C ARG A 436 -20.22 -14.68 17.88
N CYS A 437 -19.06 -15.25 18.19
CA CYS A 437 -17.90 -15.24 17.31
C CYS A 437 -18.17 -15.98 15.99
N GLU A 438 -18.83 -17.13 16.04
CA GLU A 438 -19.21 -17.90 14.86
C GLU A 438 -20.21 -17.17 13.97
N GLU A 439 -21.16 -16.46 14.57
CA GLU A 439 -22.09 -15.57 13.85
C GLU A 439 -21.34 -14.44 13.13
N LEU A 440 -20.45 -13.74 13.83
CA LEU A 440 -19.61 -12.68 13.24
C LEU A 440 -18.71 -13.22 12.12
N ALA A 441 -18.11 -14.38 12.32
CA ALA A 441 -17.30 -15.05 11.30
C ALA A 441 -18.12 -15.38 10.05
N GLN A 442 -19.36 -15.85 10.22
CA GLN A 442 -20.27 -16.11 9.10
C GLN A 442 -20.65 -14.83 8.37
N LEU A 443 -20.90 -13.71 9.09
CA LEU A 443 -21.21 -12.41 8.50
C LEU A 443 -20.09 -11.91 7.59
N VAL A 444 -18.82 -12.11 7.99
CA VAL A 444 -17.66 -11.68 7.18
C VAL A 444 -17.17 -12.78 6.23
N GLY A 445 -17.84 -13.92 6.13
CA GLY A 445 -17.43 -15.04 5.28
C GLY A 445 -16.09 -15.67 5.70
N LEU A 446 -15.79 -15.69 7.01
CA LEU A 446 -14.59 -16.34 7.55
C LEU A 446 -14.95 -17.79 7.95
N PRO A 447 -14.29 -18.82 7.37
CA PRO A 447 -14.53 -20.22 7.73
C PRO A 447 -14.27 -20.51 9.21
N ARG A 448 -15.16 -21.27 9.86
CA ARG A 448 -15.09 -21.59 11.30
C ARG A 448 -13.77 -22.22 11.73
N HIS A 449 -13.17 -23.10 10.90
CA HIS A 449 -11.91 -23.77 11.21
C HIS A 449 -10.70 -22.82 11.28
N LEU A 450 -10.86 -21.56 10.86
CA LEU A 450 -9.82 -20.52 10.97
C LEU A 450 -9.89 -19.74 12.27
N LEU A 451 -10.95 -19.91 13.08
CA LEU A 451 -11.13 -19.17 14.33
C LEU A 451 -10.04 -19.47 15.37
N ASP A 452 -9.48 -20.68 15.36
CA ASP A 452 -8.42 -21.10 16.27
C ASP A 452 -7.00 -20.80 15.70
N ARG A 453 -6.88 -20.16 14.52
CA ARG A 453 -5.61 -19.80 13.90
C ARG A 453 -5.08 -18.48 14.42
N PHE A 454 -3.74 -18.39 14.48
CA PHE A 454 -3.04 -17.14 14.79
C PHE A 454 -2.86 -16.28 13.52
N PRO A 455 -2.64 -14.96 13.64
CA PRO A 455 -2.49 -14.06 12.49
C PRO A 455 -1.45 -14.51 11.46
N HIS A 456 -0.32 -15.05 11.88
CA HIS A 456 0.73 -15.56 10.97
C HIS A 456 0.32 -16.81 10.16
N GLN A 457 -0.82 -17.43 10.49
CA GLN A 457 -1.38 -18.59 9.79
C GLN A 457 -2.53 -18.21 8.84
N LEU A 458 -2.87 -16.92 8.76
CA LEU A 458 -3.97 -16.37 7.97
C LEU A 458 -3.42 -15.59 6.77
N SER A 459 -4.12 -15.66 5.63
CA SER A 459 -3.84 -14.79 4.48
C SER A 459 -4.21 -13.33 4.77
N GLY A 460 -3.74 -12.37 3.97
CA GLY A 460 -4.08 -10.94 4.08
C GLY A 460 -5.59 -10.70 4.13
N GLY A 461 -6.33 -11.29 3.19
CA GLY A 461 -7.79 -11.17 3.13
C GLY A 461 -8.52 -11.84 4.32
N GLN A 462 -7.98 -12.94 4.87
CA GLN A 462 -8.51 -13.55 6.09
C GLN A 462 -8.28 -12.66 7.31
N LYS A 463 -7.09 -12.05 7.44
CA LYS A 463 -6.80 -11.06 8.49
C LYS A 463 -7.70 -9.84 8.40
N ALA A 464 -7.93 -9.31 7.19
CA ALA A 464 -8.85 -8.19 6.96
C ALA A 464 -10.26 -8.53 7.44
N ARG A 465 -10.78 -9.72 7.12
CA ARG A 465 -12.09 -10.19 7.61
C ARG A 465 -12.15 -10.34 9.13
N VAL A 466 -11.06 -10.80 9.78
CA VAL A 466 -10.95 -10.82 11.26
C VAL A 466 -11.02 -9.39 11.81
N GLY A 467 -10.31 -8.43 11.20
CA GLY A 467 -10.34 -7.01 11.58
C GLY A 467 -11.74 -6.39 11.43
N ILE A 468 -12.45 -6.70 10.33
CA ILE A 468 -13.82 -6.25 10.09
C ILE A 468 -14.78 -6.89 11.13
N ALA A 469 -14.70 -8.22 11.34
CA ALA A 469 -15.52 -8.92 12.35
C ALA A 469 -15.33 -8.32 13.74
N ARG A 470 -14.08 -7.99 14.12
CA ARG A 470 -13.76 -7.30 15.37
C ARG A 470 -14.43 -5.93 15.46
N ALA A 471 -14.40 -5.14 14.38
CA ALA A 471 -14.98 -3.81 14.35
C ALA A 471 -16.52 -3.84 14.48
N ILE A 472 -17.21 -4.78 13.82
CA ILE A 472 -18.67 -4.89 13.88
C ILE A 472 -19.19 -5.66 15.12
N ALA A 473 -18.29 -6.21 15.95
CA ALA A 473 -18.65 -7.08 17.07
C ALA A 473 -19.59 -6.44 18.10
N LEU A 474 -19.54 -5.12 18.26
CA LEU A 474 -20.33 -4.32 19.20
C LEU A 474 -21.54 -3.62 18.56
N HIS A 475 -21.91 -3.94 17.31
CA HIS A 475 -22.98 -3.28 16.54
C HIS A 475 -22.79 -1.75 16.48
N PRO A 476 -21.66 -1.25 15.95
CA PRO A 476 -21.42 0.18 15.87
C PRO A 476 -22.38 0.87 14.92
N GLU A 477 -22.67 2.14 15.18
CA GLU A 477 -23.42 3.01 14.27
C GLU A 477 -22.50 3.64 13.22
N LEU A 478 -21.23 3.90 13.60
CA LEU A 478 -20.18 4.43 12.74
C LEU A 478 -18.96 3.51 12.73
N VAL A 479 -18.51 3.11 11.54
CA VAL A 479 -17.23 2.42 11.36
C VAL A 479 -16.28 3.32 10.57
N ILE A 480 -15.14 3.60 11.16
CA ILE A 480 -14.03 4.29 10.51
C ILE A 480 -13.17 3.23 9.81
N LEU A 481 -13.01 3.33 8.51
CA LEU A 481 -12.28 2.41 7.66
C LEU A 481 -11.01 3.13 7.17
N ASP A 482 -9.88 2.93 7.87
CA ASP A 482 -8.61 3.59 7.52
C ASP A 482 -7.80 2.70 6.57
N GLU A 483 -7.88 2.99 5.28
CA GLU A 483 -7.24 2.25 4.18
C GLU A 483 -7.43 0.71 4.27
N PRO A 484 -8.66 0.20 4.43
CA PRO A 484 -8.90 -1.19 4.82
C PRO A 484 -8.48 -2.22 3.76
N THR A 485 -8.16 -1.77 2.54
CA THR A 485 -7.83 -2.62 1.39
C THR A 485 -6.45 -2.34 0.79
N ALA A 486 -5.69 -1.36 1.31
CA ALA A 486 -4.42 -0.92 0.72
C ALA A 486 -3.33 -2.02 0.65
N ALA A 487 -3.36 -3.00 1.55
CA ALA A 487 -2.40 -4.11 1.60
C ALA A 487 -2.94 -5.42 0.98
N LEU A 488 -4.03 -5.33 0.20
CA LEU A 488 -4.70 -6.50 -0.38
C LEU A 488 -4.52 -6.56 -1.89
N ASP A 489 -4.40 -7.78 -2.41
CA ASP A 489 -4.45 -8.02 -3.86
C ASP A 489 -5.80 -7.61 -4.44
N VAL A 490 -5.82 -7.22 -5.70
CA VAL A 490 -6.99 -6.67 -6.40
C VAL A 490 -8.25 -7.56 -6.27
N SER A 491 -8.12 -8.88 -6.45
CA SER A 491 -9.26 -9.80 -6.30
C SER A 491 -9.77 -9.86 -4.86
N VAL A 492 -8.87 -9.82 -3.87
CA VAL A 492 -9.25 -9.82 -2.45
C VAL A 492 -9.86 -8.48 -2.06
N GLN A 493 -9.33 -7.37 -2.57
CA GLN A 493 -9.88 -6.03 -2.42
C GLN A 493 -11.33 -5.98 -2.91
N ALA A 494 -11.62 -6.46 -4.12
CA ALA A 494 -12.98 -6.52 -4.66
C ALA A 494 -13.95 -7.27 -3.73
N ILE A 495 -13.52 -8.40 -3.18
CA ILE A 495 -14.34 -9.20 -2.24
C ILE A 495 -14.57 -8.44 -0.93
N VAL A 496 -13.57 -7.77 -0.39
CA VAL A 496 -13.68 -7.01 0.88
C VAL A 496 -14.57 -5.77 0.70
N LEU A 497 -14.45 -5.05 -0.42
CA LEU A 497 -15.31 -3.90 -0.71
C LEU A 497 -16.79 -4.30 -0.83
N ASN A 498 -17.08 -5.39 -1.53
CA ASN A 498 -18.45 -5.93 -1.61
C ASN A 498 -18.96 -6.38 -0.24
N LEU A 499 -18.10 -7.00 0.59
CA LEU A 499 -18.45 -7.36 1.96
C LEU A 499 -18.81 -6.13 2.80
N LEU A 500 -18.05 -5.04 2.70
CA LEU A 500 -18.33 -3.80 3.44
C LEU A 500 -19.66 -3.18 3.00
N ASP A 501 -19.98 -3.19 1.70
CA ASP A 501 -21.26 -2.74 1.18
C ASP A 501 -22.44 -3.60 1.71
N GLU A 502 -22.29 -4.93 1.68
CA GLU A 502 -23.27 -5.86 2.24
C GLU A 502 -23.50 -5.65 3.74
N LEU A 503 -22.42 -5.44 4.51
CA LEU A 503 -22.51 -5.19 5.95
C LEU A 503 -23.16 -3.84 6.26
N LYS A 504 -22.84 -2.78 5.49
CA LYS A 504 -23.49 -1.47 5.60
C LYS A 504 -25.00 -1.60 5.42
N ALA A 505 -25.40 -2.22 4.30
CA ALA A 505 -26.82 -2.40 3.97
C ALA A 505 -27.56 -3.26 5.02
N ARG A 506 -26.91 -4.33 5.50
CA ARG A 506 -27.54 -5.30 6.43
C ARG A 506 -27.62 -4.79 7.87
N LEU A 507 -26.59 -4.07 8.33
CA LEU A 507 -26.46 -3.62 9.73
C LEU A 507 -26.85 -2.15 9.92
N GLY A 508 -27.13 -1.41 8.84
CA GLY A 508 -27.53 0.00 8.90
C GLY A 508 -26.42 0.95 9.39
N MET A 509 -25.15 0.58 9.17
CA MET A 509 -24.00 1.37 9.64
C MET A 509 -23.70 2.53 8.71
N SER A 510 -23.04 3.57 9.27
CA SER A 510 -22.43 4.65 8.52
C SER A 510 -20.93 4.43 8.42
N TYR A 511 -20.30 4.92 7.35
CA TYR A 511 -18.85 4.79 7.15
C TYR A 511 -18.14 6.14 7.04
N LEU A 512 -17.00 6.25 7.70
CA LEU A 512 -15.95 7.19 7.32
C LEU A 512 -14.83 6.38 6.66
N PHE A 513 -14.74 6.45 5.34
CA PHE A 513 -13.82 5.67 4.54
C PHE A 513 -12.61 6.51 4.15
N VAL A 514 -11.46 6.22 4.74
CA VAL A 514 -10.19 6.89 4.41
C VAL A 514 -9.45 6.10 3.38
N SER A 515 -9.07 6.75 2.28
CA SER A 515 -8.31 6.12 1.20
C SER A 515 -7.51 7.16 0.42
N HIS A 516 -6.45 6.70 -0.23
CA HIS A 516 -5.77 7.43 -1.29
C HIS A 516 -6.20 6.95 -2.69
N ASP A 517 -6.98 5.86 -2.77
CA ASP A 517 -7.52 5.32 -4.02
C ASP A 517 -8.94 5.86 -4.27
N LEU A 518 -9.03 6.83 -5.19
CA LEU A 518 -10.30 7.49 -5.53
C LEU A 518 -11.26 6.56 -6.27
N HIS A 519 -10.79 5.53 -7.00
CA HIS A 519 -11.68 4.56 -7.65
C HIS A 519 -12.41 3.71 -6.61
N VAL A 520 -11.71 3.32 -5.54
CA VAL A 520 -12.33 2.59 -4.43
C VAL A 520 -13.35 3.47 -3.70
N VAL A 521 -13.01 4.74 -3.46
CA VAL A 521 -13.92 5.71 -2.83
C VAL A 521 -15.17 5.91 -3.66
N ARG A 522 -15.06 6.03 -4.99
CA ARG A 522 -16.20 6.14 -5.91
C ARG A 522 -17.16 4.95 -5.80
N LEU A 523 -16.63 3.74 -5.58
CA LEU A 523 -17.43 2.52 -5.51
C LEU A 523 -18.22 2.38 -4.21
N LEU A 524 -17.74 2.96 -3.10
CA LEU A 524 -18.29 2.69 -1.76
C LEU A 524 -18.90 3.94 -1.08
N CYS A 525 -18.53 5.14 -1.52
CA CYS A 525 -18.88 6.38 -0.83
C CYS A 525 -19.95 7.19 -1.56
N ASP A 526 -20.89 7.75 -0.80
CA ASP A 526 -21.96 8.63 -1.28
C ASP A 526 -21.45 10.09 -1.39
N TYR A 527 -20.54 10.47 -0.50
CA TYR A 527 -19.97 11.82 -0.37
C TYR A 527 -18.45 11.75 -0.23
N VAL A 528 -17.73 12.72 -0.76
CA VAL A 528 -16.26 12.76 -0.78
C VAL A 528 -15.76 14.09 -0.24
N ILE A 529 -14.74 14.03 0.61
CA ILE A 529 -14.02 15.14 1.20
C ILE A 529 -12.56 15.03 0.78
N VAL A 530 -12.03 16.04 0.10
CA VAL A 530 -10.63 16.08 -0.36
C VAL A 530 -9.82 16.94 0.60
N MET A 531 -8.77 16.37 1.17
CA MET A 531 -7.86 17.04 2.10
C MET A 531 -6.51 17.33 1.47
N LYS A 532 -5.99 18.55 1.69
CA LYS A 532 -4.63 18.97 1.36
C LYS A 532 -4.04 19.77 2.52
N ASN A 533 -2.84 19.44 2.98
CA ASN A 533 -2.12 20.18 4.02
C ASN A 533 -2.94 20.48 5.29
N GLY A 534 -3.73 19.52 5.76
CA GLY A 534 -4.54 19.63 6.98
C GLY A 534 -5.90 20.32 6.78
N ARG A 535 -6.26 20.75 5.57
CA ARG A 535 -7.50 21.48 5.26
C ARG A 535 -8.34 20.72 4.25
N ILE A 536 -9.65 20.95 4.27
CA ILE A 536 -10.57 20.52 3.22
C ILE A 536 -10.42 21.52 2.08
N VAL A 537 -10.19 21.02 0.86
CA VAL A 537 -10.07 21.84 -0.36
C VAL A 537 -11.29 21.71 -1.27
N GLU A 538 -11.94 20.53 -1.23
CA GLU A 538 -13.17 20.28 -1.99
C GLU A 538 -14.01 19.22 -1.28
N GLU A 539 -15.34 19.34 -1.34
CA GLU A 539 -16.27 18.35 -0.84
C GLU A 539 -17.57 18.36 -1.64
N GLY A 540 -18.23 17.21 -1.73
CA GLY A 540 -19.47 17.07 -2.49
C GLY A 540 -19.91 15.62 -2.65
N SER A 541 -20.95 15.38 -3.45
CA SER A 541 -21.29 14.02 -3.83
C SER A 541 -20.11 13.36 -4.56
N ALA A 542 -19.99 12.04 -4.43
CA ALA A 542 -18.91 11.30 -5.08
C ALA A 542 -18.86 11.55 -6.60
N GLU A 543 -20.04 11.65 -7.24
CA GLU A 543 -20.16 11.97 -8.66
C GLU A 543 -19.62 13.39 -8.98
N GLN A 544 -20.01 14.42 -8.21
CA GLN A 544 -19.56 15.79 -8.43
C GLN A 544 -18.05 15.94 -8.28
N VAL A 545 -17.48 15.44 -7.18
CA VAL A 545 -16.05 15.60 -6.89
C VAL A 545 -15.17 14.80 -7.84
N LEU A 546 -15.61 13.58 -8.24
CA LEU A 546 -14.78 12.69 -9.04
C LEU A 546 -14.97 12.82 -10.56
N GLU A 547 -16.13 13.32 -11.02
CA GLU A 547 -16.41 13.50 -12.45
C GLU A 547 -16.31 14.98 -12.93
N ALA A 548 -16.56 15.94 -12.02
CA ALA A 548 -16.52 17.36 -12.32
C ALA A 548 -15.77 18.17 -11.23
N PRO A 549 -14.52 17.83 -10.90
CA PRO A 549 -13.76 18.47 -9.83
C PRO A 549 -13.55 19.95 -10.09
N GLN A 550 -13.79 20.79 -9.07
CA GLN A 550 -13.63 22.23 -9.14
C GLN A 550 -12.25 22.69 -8.69
N ASP A 551 -11.66 22.00 -7.71
CA ASP A 551 -10.33 22.31 -7.21
C ASP A 551 -9.22 21.74 -8.12
N GLU A 552 -8.15 22.49 -8.34
CA GLU A 552 -7.00 22.08 -9.16
C GLU A 552 -6.31 20.83 -8.61
N TYR A 553 -6.14 20.76 -7.29
CA TYR A 553 -5.52 19.63 -6.65
C TYR A 553 -6.36 18.34 -6.78
N THR A 554 -7.68 18.46 -6.72
CA THR A 554 -8.57 17.30 -6.96
C THR A 554 -8.40 16.77 -8.39
N ARG A 555 -8.30 17.69 -9.38
CA ARG A 555 -8.00 17.31 -10.77
C ARG A 555 -6.65 16.62 -10.91
N GLU A 556 -5.61 17.13 -10.23
CA GLU A 556 -4.29 16.51 -10.21
C GLU A 556 -4.31 15.10 -9.61
N LEU A 557 -5.03 14.92 -8.49
CA LEU A 557 -5.18 13.60 -7.85
C LEU A 557 -5.85 12.58 -8.78
N ILE A 558 -6.96 12.97 -9.43
CA ILE A 558 -7.69 12.10 -10.35
C ILE A 558 -6.82 11.75 -11.57
N ALA A 559 -6.14 12.75 -12.16
CA ALA A 559 -5.25 12.54 -13.30
C ALA A 559 -3.98 11.74 -12.99
N ALA A 560 -3.66 11.55 -11.70
CA ALA A 560 -2.50 10.78 -11.29
C ALA A 560 -2.78 9.26 -11.23
N ILE A 561 -4.05 8.83 -11.21
CA ILE A 561 -4.42 7.42 -11.06
C ILE A 561 -4.28 6.72 -12.42
N PRO A 562 -3.37 5.73 -12.54
CA PRO A 562 -3.28 4.94 -13.75
C PRO A 562 -4.43 3.93 -13.82
N HIS A 563 -4.99 3.74 -15.00
CA HIS A 563 -6.01 2.70 -15.25
C HIS A 563 -5.71 1.97 -16.54
N PRO A 564 -6.00 0.66 -16.60
CA PRO A 564 -5.93 -0.06 -17.85
C PRO A 564 -6.85 0.58 -18.89
N PRO A 565 -6.50 0.55 -20.18
CA PRO A 565 -7.40 1.03 -21.23
C PRO A 565 -8.71 0.25 -21.20
N VAL A 566 -9.82 0.97 -21.30
CA VAL A 566 -11.19 0.44 -21.33
C VAL A 566 -11.49 -0.14 -22.71
#